data_f0ad14a64f04b5a82f68559ea1eecfd4
#
_entry.id   f0ad14a64f04b5a82f68559ea1eecfd4
#
_cell.length_a   1.000
_cell.length_b   1.000
_cell.length_c   1.000
_cell.angle_alpha   90.00
_cell.angle_beta   90.00
_cell.angle_gamma   90.00
#
_symmetry.space_group_name_H-M   'P 1'
#
loop_
_entity.id
_entity.type
_entity.pdbx_description
1 polymer ?
#
loop_
_entity_poly.entity_id
_entity_poly.type
_entity_poly.pdbx_seq_one_letter_code
_entity_poly.pdbx_strand_id
1 'polypeptide(L)'
;QLPDAVFCGSSAIAHGALRAFCEAGYICEKLPRLIAVGNGPEEADAFSIPSLSVVYLPMEDMARECIQLVLGQLDGRIATAESRLLPIEYVPRESCGPLTEYAAQ
;
A
#
# COMPACT_ATOMS: atom_id res chain seq x y z
N GLN A 1 -12.76 -0.30 22.16
CA GLN A 1 -12.90 -1.43 21.23
C GLN A 1 -12.18 -1.13 19.92
N LEU A 2 -11.36 -2.06 19.47
CA LEU A 2 -10.61 -1.90 18.22
C LEU A 2 -11.47 -2.25 17.00
N PRO A 3 -11.23 -1.62 15.86
CA PRO A 3 -11.85 -2.05 14.61
C PRO A 3 -11.28 -3.41 14.17
N ASP A 4 -11.97 -4.09 13.27
CA ASP A 4 -11.51 -5.36 12.71
C ASP A 4 -10.35 -5.17 11.73
N ALA A 5 -10.33 -4.05 11.01
CA ALA A 5 -9.30 -3.75 10.03
C ALA A 5 -9.05 -2.25 9.95
N VAL A 6 -7.83 -1.89 9.55
CA VAL A 6 -7.40 -0.50 9.37
C VAL A 6 -6.69 -0.39 8.03
N PHE A 7 -7.11 0.58 7.24
CA PHE A 7 -6.43 0.95 6.00
C PHE A 7 -5.57 2.19 6.25
N CYS A 8 -4.28 2.09 5.98
CA CYS A 8 -3.34 3.17 6.21
C CYS A 8 -2.90 3.79 4.88
N GLY A 9 -2.91 5.11 4.81
CA GLY A 9 -2.59 5.84 3.58
C GLY A 9 -1.12 5.75 3.15
N SER A 10 -0.24 5.25 4.02
CA SER A 10 1.16 5.00 3.68
C SER A 10 1.73 3.90 4.57
N SER A 11 2.82 3.28 4.11
CA SER A 11 3.55 2.30 4.92
C SER A 11 4.08 2.91 6.21
N ALA A 12 4.54 4.16 6.16
CA ALA A 12 5.04 4.84 7.34
C ALA A 12 3.97 4.99 8.41
N ILE A 13 2.75 5.36 8.00
CA ILE A 13 1.60 5.45 8.92
C ILE A 13 1.29 4.08 9.52
N ALA A 14 1.33 3.03 8.69
CA ALA A 14 1.06 1.68 9.16
C ALA A 14 2.09 1.21 10.19
N HIS A 15 3.37 1.46 9.96
CA HIS A 15 4.42 1.11 10.93
C HIS A 15 4.26 1.90 12.23
N GLY A 16 3.86 3.18 12.14
CA GLY A 16 3.54 3.97 13.33
C GLY A 16 2.34 3.41 14.08
N ALA A 17 1.32 2.97 13.36
CA ALA A 17 0.14 2.35 13.97
C ALA A 17 0.51 1.03 14.67
N LEU A 18 1.32 0.19 14.04
CA LEU A 18 1.81 -1.04 14.67
C LEU A 18 2.56 -0.75 15.95
N ARG A 19 3.40 0.27 15.96
CA ARG A 19 4.14 0.68 17.14
C ARG A 19 3.20 1.12 18.25
N ALA A 20 2.21 1.94 17.92
CA ALA A 20 1.23 2.44 18.90
C ALA A 20 0.39 1.31 19.49
N PHE A 21 -0.05 0.36 18.67
CA PHE A 21 -0.78 -0.80 19.17
C PHE A 21 0.08 -1.63 20.10
N CYS A 22 1.32 -1.85 19.75
CA CYS A 22 2.27 -2.61 20.57
C CYS A 22 2.47 -1.94 21.93
N GLU A 23 2.68 -0.63 21.96
CA GLU A 23 2.85 0.14 23.19
C GLU A 23 1.59 0.10 24.08
N ALA A 24 0.42 -0.02 23.46
CA ALA A 24 -0.84 -0.14 24.18
C ALA A 24 -1.16 -1.57 24.61
N GLY A 25 -0.28 -2.54 24.31
CA GLY A 25 -0.46 -3.92 24.72
C GLY A 25 -1.20 -4.81 23.73
N TYR A 26 -1.53 -4.30 22.54
CA TYR A 26 -2.17 -5.10 21.50
C TYR A 26 -1.10 -5.70 20.59
N ILE A 27 -0.93 -7.00 20.70
CA ILE A 27 0.09 -7.74 19.92
C ILE A 27 -0.53 -8.98 19.30
N CYS A 28 0.10 -9.44 18.22
CA CYS A 28 -0.27 -10.69 17.55
C CYS A 28 -1.75 -10.72 17.15
N GLU A 29 -2.47 -11.72 17.61
CA GLU A 29 -3.87 -11.97 17.23
C GLU A 29 -4.84 -10.88 17.70
N LYS A 30 -4.40 -10.00 18.61
CA LYS A 30 -5.23 -8.90 19.11
C LYS A 30 -5.17 -7.67 18.23
N LEU A 31 -4.27 -7.65 17.25
CA LEU A 31 -4.15 -6.54 16.33
C LEU A 31 -5.29 -6.56 15.31
N PRO A 32 -5.82 -5.38 14.93
CA PRO A 32 -6.66 -5.31 13.74
C PRO A 32 -5.83 -5.69 12.52
N ARG A 33 -6.50 -6.14 11.46
CA ARG A 33 -5.83 -6.37 10.18
C ARG A 33 -5.43 -5.03 9.61
N LEU A 34 -4.21 -4.97 9.07
CA LEU A 34 -3.64 -3.73 8.54
C LEU A 34 -3.25 -3.91 7.08
N ILE A 35 -3.64 -2.94 6.27
CA ILE A 35 -3.18 -2.82 4.90
C ILE A 35 -2.74 -1.38 4.66
N ALA A 36 -1.69 -1.20 3.88
CA ALA A 36 -1.16 0.11 3.57
C ALA A 36 -0.95 0.30 2.08
N VAL A 37 -0.81 1.55 1.67
CA VAL A 37 -0.37 1.92 0.33
C VAL A 37 1.11 2.29 0.42
N GLY A 38 1.92 1.74 -0.48
CA GLY A 38 3.36 2.02 -0.53
C GLY A 38 3.79 2.54 -1.89
N ASN A 39 4.93 3.24 -1.90
CA ASN A 39 5.49 3.84 -3.11
C ASN A 39 6.46 2.92 -3.83
N GLY A 40 6.63 1.72 -3.33
CA GLY A 40 7.54 0.70 -3.85
C GLY A 40 7.93 -0.24 -2.73
N PRO A 41 8.49 -1.41 -3.05
CA PRO A 41 8.89 -2.38 -2.04
C PRO A 41 9.90 -1.79 -1.06
N GLU A 42 9.63 -1.95 0.22
CA GLU A 42 10.52 -1.55 1.31
C GLU A 42 10.79 -2.75 2.21
N GLU A 43 12.04 -2.94 2.59
CA GLU A 43 12.42 -4.06 3.46
C GLU A 43 11.68 -4.03 4.79
N ALA A 44 11.44 -2.84 5.34
CA ALA A 44 10.72 -2.69 6.59
C ALA A 44 9.34 -3.35 6.57
N ASP A 45 8.67 -3.34 5.42
CA ASP A 45 7.34 -3.94 5.28
C ASP A 45 7.39 -5.45 5.47
N ALA A 46 8.46 -6.09 5.00
CA ALA A 46 8.65 -7.53 5.13
C ALA A 46 9.17 -7.95 6.52
N PHE A 47 9.88 -7.07 7.19
CA PHE A 47 10.56 -7.40 8.46
C PHE A 47 9.84 -6.92 9.72
N SER A 48 8.77 -6.15 9.58
CA SER A 48 7.94 -5.81 10.73
C SER A 48 7.23 -7.05 11.30
N ILE A 49 6.78 -6.97 12.55
CA ILE A 49 6.03 -8.05 13.19
C ILE A 49 4.68 -7.50 13.66
N PRO A 50 3.58 -7.88 13.00
CA PRO A 50 3.50 -8.73 11.81
C PRO A 50 4.07 -8.03 10.56
N SER A 51 4.48 -8.82 9.58
CA SER A 51 4.89 -8.26 8.29
C SER A 51 3.69 -7.59 7.61
N LEU A 52 3.95 -6.46 6.96
CA LEU A 52 2.90 -5.55 6.51
C LEU A 52 2.43 -5.88 5.08
N SER A 53 1.13 -6.10 4.94
CA SER A 53 0.48 -6.21 3.62
C SER A 53 0.37 -4.82 3.00
N VAL A 54 0.84 -4.67 1.76
CA VAL A 54 0.93 -3.37 1.10
C VAL A 54 0.45 -3.47 -0.34
N VAL A 55 -0.29 -2.44 -0.75
CA VAL A 55 -0.58 -2.18 -2.15
C VAL A 55 0.49 -1.21 -2.64
N TYR A 56 1.37 -1.67 -3.52
CA TYR A 56 2.44 -0.83 -4.06
C TYR A 56 1.99 -0.13 -5.33
N LEU A 57 2.16 1.20 -5.33
CA LEU A 57 1.87 2.03 -6.49
C LEU A 57 3.08 2.02 -7.45
N PRO A 58 2.83 1.98 -8.78
CA PRO A 58 3.90 2.02 -9.75
C PRO A 58 4.42 3.45 -9.96
N MET A 59 5.09 4.00 -8.96
CA MET A 59 5.46 5.42 -8.90
C MET A 59 6.30 5.87 -10.07
N GLU A 60 7.26 5.06 -10.51
CA GLU A 60 8.11 5.40 -11.65
C GLU A 60 7.30 5.48 -12.94
N ASP A 61 6.43 4.49 -13.17
CA ASP A 61 5.57 4.48 -14.35
C ASP A 61 4.55 5.62 -14.30
N MET A 62 4.01 5.92 -13.11
CA MET A 62 3.10 7.05 -12.93
C MET A 62 3.78 8.36 -13.29
N ALA A 63 5.00 8.57 -12.82
CA ALA A 63 5.77 9.76 -13.15
C ALA A 63 6.03 9.88 -14.65
N ARG A 64 6.41 8.78 -15.29
CA ARG A 64 6.65 8.73 -16.72
C ARG A 64 5.39 9.08 -17.51
N GLU A 65 4.26 8.47 -17.15
CA GLU A 65 2.98 8.73 -17.80
C GLU A 65 2.51 10.17 -17.61
N CYS A 66 2.69 10.73 -16.42
CA CYS A 66 2.36 12.13 -16.17
C CYS A 66 3.15 13.08 -17.07
N ILE A 67 4.45 12.85 -17.21
CA ILE A 67 5.30 13.67 -18.06
C ILE A 67 4.90 13.53 -19.53
N GLN A 68 4.59 12.33 -19.99
CA GLN A 68 4.15 12.11 -21.36
C GLN A 68 2.82 12.82 -21.65
N LEU A 69 1.89 12.81 -20.71
CA LEU A 69 0.64 13.54 -20.86
C LEU A 69 0.85 15.04 -20.96
N VAL A 70 1.69 15.60 -20.09
CA VAL A 70 2.00 17.05 -20.11
C VAL A 70 2.66 17.45 -21.41
N LEU A 71 3.69 16.70 -21.84
CA LEU A 71 4.40 16.99 -23.09
C LEU A 71 3.45 16.83 -24.29
N GLY A 72 2.59 15.84 -24.28
CA GLY A 72 1.61 15.63 -25.33
C GLY A 72 0.62 16.79 -25.44
N GLN A 73 0.19 17.36 -24.32
CA GLN A 73 -0.68 18.53 -24.30
C GLN A 73 0.05 19.78 -24.79
N LEU A 74 1.32 19.95 -24.40
CA LEU A 74 2.10 21.13 -24.81
C LEU A 74 2.43 21.14 -26.31
N ASP A 75 2.64 19.98 -26.92
CA ASP A 75 2.93 19.90 -28.36
C ASP A 75 1.70 19.68 -29.24
N GLY A 76 0.52 19.65 -28.64
CA GLY A 76 -0.76 19.54 -29.37
C GLY A 76 -1.18 18.13 -29.79
N ARG A 77 -0.41 17.09 -29.45
CA ARG A 77 -0.81 15.69 -29.73
C ARG A 77 -2.01 15.25 -28.92
N ILE A 78 -2.16 15.81 -27.71
CA ILE A 78 -3.27 15.53 -26.80
C ILE A 78 -4.06 16.82 -26.64
N ALA A 79 -5.26 16.87 -27.23
CA ALA A 79 -6.07 18.08 -27.26
C ALA A 79 -6.90 18.31 -26.00
N THR A 80 -7.21 17.23 -25.26
CA THR A 80 -8.05 17.29 -24.06
C THR A 80 -7.40 16.53 -22.93
N ALA A 81 -7.90 16.75 -21.70
CA ALA A 81 -7.43 16.00 -20.55
C ALA A 81 -7.67 14.50 -20.74
N GLU A 82 -6.68 13.70 -20.46
CA GLU A 82 -6.77 12.23 -20.47
C GLU A 82 -6.50 11.68 -19.08
N SER A 83 -7.12 10.53 -18.83
CA SER A 83 -6.84 9.73 -17.63
C SER A 83 -6.25 8.40 -18.04
N ARG A 84 -5.25 7.94 -17.33
CA ARG A 84 -4.63 6.64 -17.53
C ARG A 84 -4.63 5.86 -16.23
N LEU A 85 -5.03 4.60 -16.31
CA LEU A 85 -4.99 3.69 -15.17
C LEU A 85 -3.77 2.78 -15.31
N LEU A 86 -3.00 2.70 -14.26
CA LEU A 86 -1.82 1.83 -14.19
C LEU A 86 -2.06 0.70 -13.21
N PRO A 87 -1.49 -0.49 -13.47
CA PRO A 87 -1.65 -1.62 -12.57
C PRO A 87 -0.93 -1.36 -11.25
N ILE A 88 -1.56 -1.77 -10.16
CA ILE A 88 -0.97 -1.79 -8.83
C ILE A 88 -0.54 -3.21 -8.50
N GLU A 89 0.35 -3.35 -7.52
CA GLU A 89 0.78 -4.64 -7.02
C GLU A 89 0.37 -4.80 -5.56
N TYR A 90 -0.46 -5.80 -5.27
CA TYR A 90 -0.79 -6.14 -3.90
C TYR A 90 0.12 -7.26 -3.41
N VAL A 91 0.83 -7.01 -2.32
CA VAL A 91 1.68 -8.00 -1.67
C VAL A 91 1.06 -8.36 -0.32
N PRO A 92 0.35 -9.50 -0.23
CA PRO A 92 -0.22 -9.96 1.02
C PRO A 92 0.87 -10.46 1.96
N ARG A 93 0.77 -10.07 3.23
CA ARG A 93 1.67 -10.50 4.29
C ARG A 93 0.86 -10.78 5.56
N GLU A 94 1.55 -10.97 6.68
CA GLU A 94 0.92 -11.40 7.93
C GLU A 94 -0.12 -10.42 8.49
N SER A 95 0.00 -9.13 8.21
CA SER A 95 -0.89 -8.12 8.79
C SER A 95 -2.34 -8.23 8.33
N CYS A 96 -2.61 -8.93 7.22
CA CYS A 96 -3.96 -9.22 6.75
C CYS A 96 -4.40 -10.65 7.03
N GLY A 97 -3.65 -11.38 7.85
CA GLY A 97 -3.95 -12.75 8.23
C GLY A 97 -3.05 -13.76 7.51
N PRO A 98 -3.19 -15.03 7.84
CA PRO A 98 -2.36 -16.08 7.25
C PRO A 98 -2.45 -16.10 5.73
N LEU A 99 -1.32 -16.23 5.05
CA LEU A 99 -1.28 -16.30 3.59
C LEU A 99 -2.10 -17.44 3.01
N THR A 100 -2.24 -18.53 3.78
CA THR A 100 -3.04 -19.68 3.39
C THR A 100 -4.52 -19.34 3.22
N GLU A 101 -5.03 -18.33 3.90
CA GLU A 101 -6.40 -17.86 3.73
C GLU A 101 -6.62 -17.25 2.35
N TYR A 102 -5.60 -16.61 1.80
CA TYR A 102 -5.65 -16.06 0.44
C TYR A 102 -5.66 -17.14 -0.61
N ALA A 103 -4.86 -18.16 -0.43
CA ALA A 103 -4.79 -19.27 -1.38
C ALA A 103 -6.11 -20.04 -1.47
N ALA A 104 -6.93 -20.01 -0.41
CA ALA A 104 -8.23 -20.68 -0.36
C ALA A 104 -9.35 -19.88 -1.07
N GLN A 105 -9.11 -18.65 -1.38
CA GLN A 105 -10.06 -17.77 -2.06
C GLN A 105 -9.80 -17.71 -3.56
#